data_c260075d45a5539d68bc9675ec1c7476
#
_entry.id   c260075d45a5539d68bc9675ec1c7476
#
_cell.length_a   1.000
_cell.length_b   1.000
_cell.length_c   1.000
_cell.angle_alpha   90.00
_cell.angle_beta   90.00
_cell.angle_gamma   90.00
#
_symmetry.space_group_name_H-M   'P 1'
#
loop_
_entity.id
_entity.type
_entity.pdbx_description
1 polymer ?
#
loop_
_entity_poly.entity_id
_entity_poly.type
_entity_poly.pdbx_seq_one_letter_code
_entity_poly.pdbx_strand_id
1 'polypeptide(L)'
;MTLEQLEKLIAQRSSAPSGESWTAQLLEKGPEKCAEKFGEEAIELIIEAVKNDSEGLINEAADVMYHLLVLLKSREISLSHVMAELERRTAQSGLTEKAARKT
;
A
#
# COMPACT_ATOMS: atom_id res chain seq x y z
N MET A 1 1.28 -16.13 -1.13
CA MET A 1 1.40 -14.93 -1.98
C MET A 1 2.45 -13.99 -1.41
N THR A 2 3.30 -13.43 -2.26
CA THR A 2 4.27 -12.39 -1.87
C THR A 2 3.73 -11.02 -2.28
N LEU A 3 4.34 -9.96 -1.74
CA LEU A 3 3.98 -8.59 -2.16
C LEU A 3 4.30 -8.36 -3.64
N GLU A 4 5.39 -8.97 -4.15
CA GLU A 4 5.73 -8.89 -5.56
C GLU A 4 4.68 -9.56 -6.44
N GLN A 5 4.14 -10.67 -5.99
CA GLN A 5 3.05 -11.35 -6.72
C GLN A 5 1.79 -10.49 -6.71
N LEU A 6 1.48 -9.85 -5.60
CA LEU A 6 0.34 -8.94 -5.51
C LEU A 6 0.53 -7.75 -6.45
N GLU A 7 1.73 -7.18 -6.48
CA GLU A 7 2.03 -6.07 -7.39
C GLU A 7 1.81 -6.48 -8.86
N LYS A 8 2.26 -7.67 -9.24
CA LYS A 8 2.05 -8.17 -10.60
C LYS A 8 0.57 -8.35 -10.91
N LEU A 9 -0.19 -8.87 -9.96
CA LEU A 9 -1.63 -9.05 -10.13
C LEU A 9 -2.32 -7.70 -10.33
N ILE A 10 -1.95 -6.69 -9.55
CA ILE A 10 -2.47 -5.33 -9.68
C ILE A 10 -2.14 -4.77 -11.07
N ALA A 11 -0.90 -4.97 -11.54
CA ALA A 11 -0.49 -4.51 -12.87
C ALA A 11 -1.33 -5.18 -13.97
N GLN A 12 -1.60 -6.47 -13.85
CA GLN A 12 -2.44 -7.18 -14.80
C GLN A 12 -3.87 -6.63 -14.80
N ARG A 13 -4.44 -6.43 -13.63
CA ARG A 13 -5.81 -5.94 -13.48
C ARG A 13 -5.96 -4.49 -13.89
N SER A 14 -4.89 -3.71 -13.80
CA SER A 14 -4.91 -2.31 -14.24
C SER A 14 -5.12 -2.18 -15.75
N SER A 15 -4.78 -3.23 -16.51
CA SER A 15 -4.95 -3.24 -17.96
C SER A 15 -6.32 -3.75 -18.40
N ALA A 16 -7.14 -4.25 -17.48
CA ALA A 16 -8.48 -4.71 -17.78
C ALA A 16 -9.44 -3.55 -18.00
N PRO A 17 -10.56 -3.76 -18.71
CA PRO A 17 -11.60 -2.72 -18.78
C PRO A 17 -12.10 -2.38 -17.40
N SER A 18 -12.34 -1.08 -17.14
CA SER A 18 -12.79 -0.60 -15.81
C SER A 18 -14.10 -1.23 -15.35
N GLY A 19 -14.94 -1.68 -16.28
CA GLY A 19 -16.17 -2.39 -15.93
C GLY A 19 -15.94 -3.79 -15.37
N GLU A 20 -14.74 -4.34 -15.51
CA GLU A 20 -14.39 -5.70 -15.09
C GLU A 20 -13.38 -5.74 -13.94
N SER A 21 -12.82 -4.60 -13.54
CA SER A 21 -11.74 -4.58 -12.57
C SER A 21 -11.86 -3.38 -11.63
N TRP A 22 -11.97 -3.66 -10.34
CA TRP A 22 -11.95 -2.62 -9.32
C TRP A 22 -10.63 -1.84 -9.36
N THR A 23 -9.51 -2.55 -9.53
CA THR A 23 -8.20 -1.92 -9.66
C THR A 23 -8.16 -0.93 -10.82
N ALA A 24 -8.68 -1.33 -11.99
CA ALA A 24 -8.75 -0.44 -13.14
C ALA A 24 -9.62 0.78 -12.87
N GLN A 25 -10.75 0.60 -12.17
CA GLN A 25 -11.62 1.72 -11.80
C GLN A 25 -10.91 2.73 -10.90
N LEU A 26 -10.18 2.24 -9.90
CA LEU A 26 -9.45 3.11 -8.98
C LEU A 26 -8.37 3.91 -9.71
N LEU A 27 -7.60 3.23 -10.54
CA LEU A 27 -6.52 3.87 -11.27
C LEU A 27 -7.04 4.90 -12.28
N GLU A 28 -8.17 4.61 -12.90
CA GLU A 28 -8.81 5.54 -13.82
C GLU A 28 -9.24 6.84 -13.13
N LYS A 29 -9.66 6.76 -11.86
CA LYS A 29 -10.05 7.93 -11.08
C LYS A 29 -8.87 8.77 -10.60
N GLY A 30 -7.67 8.22 -10.66
CA GLY A 30 -6.45 8.98 -10.38
C GLY A 30 -5.91 8.87 -8.96
N PRO A 31 -4.72 9.47 -8.72
CA PRO A 31 -4.03 9.34 -7.43
C PRO A 31 -4.81 9.84 -6.23
N GLU A 32 -5.59 10.91 -6.39
CA GLU A 32 -6.36 11.46 -5.26
C GLU A 32 -7.38 10.44 -4.74
N LYS A 33 -8.06 9.73 -5.64
CA LYS A 33 -9.02 8.71 -5.23
C LYS A 33 -8.32 7.49 -4.63
N CYS A 34 -7.19 7.10 -5.21
CA CYS A 34 -6.38 6.01 -4.66
C CYS A 34 -5.89 6.35 -3.25
N ALA A 35 -5.46 7.60 -3.03
CA ALA A 35 -5.02 8.07 -1.71
C ALA A 35 -6.19 8.09 -0.71
N GLU A 36 -7.36 8.55 -1.13
CA GLU A 36 -8.57 8.56 -0.29
C GLU A 36 -8.91 7.15 0.19
N LYS A 37 -8.91 6.18 -0.72
CA LYS A 37 -9.22 4.79 -0.37
C LYS A 37 -8.17 4.20 0.57
N PHE A 38 -6.90 4.47 0.31
CA PHE A 38 -5.83 4.04 1.21
C PHE A 38 -6.06 4.61 2.62
N GLY A 39 -6.37 5.90 2.71
CA GLY A 39 -6.60 6.57 3.99
C GLY A 39 -7.78 5.97 4.75
N GLU A 40 -8.88 5.68 4.06
CA GLU A 40 -10.05 5.04 4.68
C GLU A 40 -9.70 3.69 5.28
N GLU A 41 -8.98 2.85 4.52
CA GLU A 41 -8.61 1.52 5.00
C GLU A 41 -7.59 1.59 6.13
N ALA A 42 -6.68 2.56 6.10
CA ALA A 42 -5.71 2.77 7.17
C ALA A 42 -6.40 3.13 8.49
N ILE A 43 -7.43 3.96 8.44
CA ILE A 43 -8.21 4.32 9.64
C ILE A 43 -8.94 3.09 10.18
N GLU A 44 -9.54 2.30 9.31
CA GLU A 44 -10.22 1.06 9.73
C GLU A 44 -9.24 0.07 10.36
N LEU A 45 -8.02 -0.02 9.82
CA LEU A 45 -6.96 -0.84 10.40
C LEU A 45 -6.65 -0.41 11.83
N ILE A 46 -6.50 0.89 12.05
CA ILE A 46 -6.23 1.45 13.38
C ILE A 46 -7.35 1.09 14.36
N ILE A 47 -8.59 1.24 13.94
CA ILE A 47 -9.76 0.92 14.76
C ILE A 47 -9.74 -0.55 15.18
N GLU A 48 -9.49 -1.46 14.25
CA GLU A 48 -9.46 -2.88 14.56
C GLU A 48 -8.30 -3.24 15.48
N ALA A 49 -7.16 -2.60 15.34
CA ALA A 49 -6.02 -2.79 16.22
C ALA A 49 -6.34 -2.33 17.64
N VAL A 50 -6.96 -1.17 17.79
CA VAL A 50 -7.32 -0.62 19.10
C VAL A 50 -8.39 -1.49 19.78
N LYS A 51 -9.34 -2.02 19.03
CA LYS A 51 -10.37 -2.93 19.55
C LYS A 51 -9.81 -4.29 19.92
N ASN A 52 -8.59 -4.61 19.52
CA ASN A 52 -7.97 -5.92 19.72
C ASN A 52 -8.78 -7.05 19.03
N ASP A 53 -9.32 -6.76 17.86
CA ASP A 53 -10.03 -7.75 17.04
C ASP A 53 -9.05 -8.31 16.02
N SER A 54 -8.52 -9.50 16.29
CA SER A 54 -7.49 -10.12 15.45
C SER A 54 -7.98 -10.37 14.02
N GLU A 55 -9.20 -10.87 13.88
CA GLU A 55 -9.75 -11.18 12.56
C GLU A 55 -9.99 -9.91 11.74
N GLY A 56 -10.58 -8.90 12.36
CA GLY A 56 -10.77 -7.60 11.71
C GLY A 56 -9.45 -6.94 11.35
N LEU A 57 -8.45 -7.04 12.23
CA LEU A 57 -7.13 -6.49 11.98
C LEU A 57 -6.48 -7.14 10.75
N ILE A 58 -6.57 -8.46 10.62
CA ILE A 58 -6.04 -9.17 9.46
C ILE A 58 -6.74 -8.71 8.18
N ASN A 59 -8.06 -8.60 8.20
CA ASN A 59 -8.84 -8.15 7.05
C ASN A 59 -8.42 -6.75 6.61
N GLU A 60 -8.33 -5.83 7.56
CA GLU A 60 -7.98 -4.44 7.24
C GLU A 60 -6.52 -4.30 6.82
N ALA A 61 -5.61 -5.11 7.39
CA ALA A 61 -4.22 -5.12 6.97
C ALA A 61 -4.10 -5.56 5.50
N ALA A 62 -4.88 -6.56 5.09
CA ALA A 62 -4.90 -6.99 3.70
C ALA A 62 -5.38 -5.86 2.78
N ASP A 63 -6.44 -5.15 3.17
CA ASP A 63 -6.97 -4.02 2.42
C ASP A 63 -5.95 -2.89 2.32
N VAL A 64 -5.25 -2.60 3.41
CA VAL A 64 -4.22 -1.54 3.43
C VAL A 64 -3.08 -1.89 2.48
N MET A 65 -2.60 -3.13 2.50
CA MET A 65 -1.52 -3.54 1.59
C MET A 65 -1.94 -3.45 0.13
N TYR A 66 -3.16 -3.89 -0.18
CA TYR A 66 -3.70 -3.78 -1.53
C TYR A 66 -3.76 -2.31 -1.97
N HIS A 67 -4.38 -1.46 -1.17
CA HIS A 67 -4.56 -0.05 -1.52
C HIS A 67 -3.22 0.71 -1.54
N LEU A 68 -2.25 0.31 -0.71
CA LEU A 68 -0.91 0.89 -0.80
C LEU A 68 -0.29 0.63 -2.17
N LEU A 69 -0.36 -0.61 -2.64
CA LEU A 69 0.22 -0.95 -3.95
C LEU A 69 -0.53 -0.27 -5.10
N VAL A 70 -1.84 -0.12 -4.99
CA VAL A 70 -2.63 0.62 -5.99
C VAL A 70 -2.23 2.10 -6.00
N LEU A 71 -2.08 2.70 -4.82
CA LEU A 71 -1.65 4.10 -4.71
C LEU A 71 -0.27 4.31 -5.34
N LEU A 72 0.68 3.43 -5.03
CA LEU A 72 2.01 3.49 -5.63
C LEU A 72 1.92 3.37 -7.15
N LYS A 73 1.12 2.43 -7.65
CA LYS A 73 0.91 2.25 -9.08
C LYS A 73 0.36 3.51 -9.73
N SER A 74 -0.55 4.22 -9.06
CA SER A 74 -1.15 5.45 -9.59
C SER A 74 -0.12 6.55 -9.82
N ARG A 75 1.02 6.49 -9.15
CA ARG A 75 2.14 7.43 -9.31
C ARG A 75 3.34 6.78 -10.00
N GLU A 76 3.17 5.58 -10.54
CA GLU A 76 4.21 4.83 -11.25
C GLU A 76 5.45 4.58 -10.39
N ILE A 77 5.24 4.34 -9.10
CA ILE A 77 6.29 3.94 -8.17
C ILE A 77 6.18 2.42 -7.98
N SER A 78 7.28 1.71 -8.16
CA SER A 78 7.29 0.27 -7.97
C SER A 78 7.57 -0.10 -6.51
N LEU A 79 7.12 -1.30 -6.13
CA LEU A 79 7.42 -1.85 -4.81
C LEU A 79 8.93 -1.92 -4.58
N SER A 80 9.71 -2.20 -5.63
CA SER A 80 11.17 -2.28 -5.50
C SER A 80 11.80 -0.96 -5.05
N HIS A 81 11.23 0.17 -5.43
CA HIS A 81 11.71 1.47 -4.95
C HIS A 81 11.52 1.61 -3.45
N VAL A 82 10.38 1.16 -2.94
CA VAL A 82 10.09 1.20 -1.51
C VAL A 82 11.01 0.24 -0.75
N MET A 83 11.19 -0.96 -1.28
CA MET A 83 12.03 -1.97 -0.65
C MET A 83 13.50 -1.52 -0.61
N ALA A 84 13.98 -0.85 -1.66
CA ALA A 84 15.32 -0.30 -1.67
C ALA A 84 15.51 0.74 -0.56
N GLU A 85 14.52 1.59 -0.33
CA GLU A 85 14.58 2.57 0.75
C GLU A 85 14.59 1.90 2.12
N LEU A 86 13.79 0.83 2.29
CA LEU A 86 13.79 0.08 3.54
C LEU A 86 15.14 -0.60 3.79
N GLU A 87 15.75 -1.16 2.74
CA GLU A 87 17.10 -1.76 2.86
C GLU A 87 18.11 -0.72 3.27
N ARG A 88 18.05 0.47 2.68
CA ARG A 88 18.93 1.57 3.06
C ARG A 88 18.80 1.92 4.53
N ARG A 89 17.57 2.00 5.03
CA ARG A 89 17.31 2.34 6.44
C ARG A 89 17.75 1.25 7.40
N THR A 90 17.63 0.00 7.00
CA THR A 90 17.98 -1.13 7.88
C THR A 90 19.48 -1.46 7.85
N ALA A 91 20.27 -0.80 7.01
CA ALA A 91 21.72 -0.93 7.02
C ALA A 91 22.35 -0.29 8.26
N GLN A 92 21.60 0.52 9.02
CA GLN A 92 22.05 1.13 10.26
C GLN A 92 20.90 1.08 11.28
N SER A 93 21.20 1.40 12.56
CA SER A 93 20.14 1.33 13.59
C SER A 93 19.03 2.35 13.31
N GLY A 94 17.82 2.03 13.73
CA GLY A 94 16.66 2.92 13.57
C GLY A 94 16.86 4.28 14.22
N LEU A 95 17.53 4.32 15.38
CA LEU A 95 17.81 5.58 16.07
C LEU A 95 18.85 6.41 15.30
N THR A 96 19.87 5.79 14.74
CA THR A 96 20.86 6.47 13.92
C THR A 96 20.21 7.06 12.67
N GLU A 97 19.35 6.30 12.01
CA GLU A 97 18.65 6.77 10.82
C GLU A 97 17.74 7.95 11.13
N LYS A 98 17.00 7.88 12.23
CA LYS A 98 16.11 8.95 12.63
C LYS A 98 16.89 10.23 12.93
N ALA A 99 18.04 10.12 13.57
CA ALA A 99 18.89 11.26 13.88
C ALA A 99 19.46 11.91 12.62
N ALA A 100 19.75 11.13 11.58
CA ALA A 100 20.28 11.63 10.32
C ALA A 100 19.26 12.34 9.46
N ARG A 101 17.96 12.04 9.63
CA ARG A 101 16.89 12.68 8.87
C ARG A 101 16.58 14.07 9.45
N LYS A 102 16.50 15.05 8.56
CA LYS A 102 16.15 16.43 8.94
C LYS A 102 14.65 16.62 8.82
N THR A 103 13.93 16.13 9.78
CA THR A 103 12.48 16.25 9.80
C THR A 103 12.02 17.06 11.00
#